data_332efbba57963781dc244a1549b15916
#
_entry.id   332efbba57963781dc244a1549b15916
#
_cell.length_a   1.000
_cell.length_b   1.000
_cell.length_c   1.000
_cell.angle_alpha   90.00
_cell.angle_beta   90.00
_cell.angle_gamma   90.00
#
_symmetry.space_group_name_H-M   'P 1'
#
loop_
_entity.id
_entity.type
_entity.pdbx_description
1 polymer ?
#
loop_
_entity_poly.entity_id
_entity_poly.type
_entity_poly.pdbx_seq_one_letter_code
_entity_poly.pdbx_strand_id
1 'polypeptide(L)'
;MLKWLLAPRALAFDPERPTVPMTSILTATIDQERIAAAVREIIAAVGEDAGREGLAETPRRIAQLYSEMFSGLAEDPREVLSKSFEESHKEMVILKNIPFYSLCEHHFLPFHGQAHVGYVPEGRIVGVSKIARAVDILARRPQMQERLTGQIADALMEALSPDGAAVVIEAEHLCLSMRGAQKPGAVMVTSATRGGFRRRGVTRSEFLALVQGR
;
A
#
# COMPACT_ATOMS: atom_id res chain seq x y z
N MET A 1 -17.70 -33.97 -23.28
CA MET A 1 -18.25 -34.38 -21.98
C MET A 1 -17.50 -33.66 -20.88
N LEU A 2 -18.22 -32.91 -20.08
CA LEU A 2 -17.77 -32.01 -19.01
C LEU A 2 -16.96 -32.72 -17.91
N LYS A 3 -15.78 -32.17 -17.59
CA LYS A 3 -15.07 -32.44 -16.33
C LYS A 3 -14.39 -31.16 -15.82
N TRP A 4 -15.15 -30.15 -15.49
CA TRP A 4 -14.71 -28.96 -14.77
C TRP A 4 -15.69 -28.66 -13.65
N LEU A 5 -15.70 -29.47 -12.61
CA LEU A 5 -16.46 -29.23 -11.37
C LEU A 5 -15.68 -29.81 -10.19
N LEU A 6 -14.59 -29.14 -9.83
CA LEU A 6 -14.09 -29.15 -8.47
C LEU A 6 -13.71 -27.69 -8.16
N ALA A 7 -14.68 -26.95 -7.64
CA ALA A 7 -14.41 -25.65 -7.04
C ALA A 7 -13.41 -25.83 -5.90
N PRO A 8 -12.33 -25.01 -5.81
CA PRO A 8 -11.47 -25.04 -4.64
C PRO A 8 -12.31 -24.64 -3.43
N ARG A 9 -12.25 -25.44 -2.37
CA ARG A 9 -12.81 -25.14 -1.05
C ARG A 9 -12.39 -23.73 -0.68
N ALA A 10 -13.36 -22.83 -0.50
CA ALA A 10 -13.11 -21.54 0.12
C ALA A 10 -12.38 -21.80 1.46
N LEU A 11 -11.17 -21.29 1.59
CA LEU A 11 -10.45 -21.27 2.86
C LEU A 11 -11.30 -20.44 3.82
N ALA A 12 -11.88 -21.10 4.81
CA ALA A 12 -12.64 -20.44 5.86
C ALA A 12 -11.72 -19.41 6.54
N PHE A 13 -12.25 -18.23 6.81
CA PHE A 13 -11.59 -17.22 7.61
C PHE A 13 -11.28 -17.81 9.00
N ASP A 14 -10.01 -17.95 9.31
CA ASP A 14 -9.53 -18.38 10.61
C ASP A 14 -9.21 -17.15 11.47
N PRO A 15 -10.05 -16.81 12.45
CA PRO A 15 -9.82 -15.66 13.33
C PRO A 15 -8.62 -15.84 14.27
N GLU A 16 -8.11 -17.07 14.42
CA GLU A 16 -6.97 -17.38 15.29
C GLU A 16 -5.64 -17.46 14.52
N ARG A 17 -5.64 -17.17 13.23
CA ARG A 17 -4.38 -17.13 12.47
C ARG A 17 -3.49 -16.05 13.05
N PRO A 18 -2.30 -16.40 13.61
CA PRO A 18 -1.43 -15.40 14.20
C PRO A 18 -1.09 -14.35 13.15
N THR A 19 -1.43 -13.10 13.43
CA THR A 19 -0.91 -11.96 12.68
C THR A 19 0.60 -12.01 12.79
N VAL A 20 1.30 -12.14 11.65
CA VAL A 20 2.76 -12.12 11.63
C VAL A 20 3.19 -10.80 12.28
N PRO A 21 3.93 -10.84 13.40
CA PRO A 21 4.35 -9.60 14.06
C PRO A 21 5.14 -8.75 13.08
N MET A 22 4.85 -7.47 12.99
CA MET A 22 5.56 -6.52 12.11
C MET A 22 7.09 -6.54 12.33
N THR A 23 7.54 -6.92 13.51
CA THR A 23 8.95 -7.09 13.90
C THR A 23 9.69 -8.20 13.15
N SER A 24 9.02 -9.21 12.60
CA SER A 24 9.68 -10.30 11.87
C SER A 24 9.96 -9.99 10.40
N ILE A 25 9.43 -8.86 9.89
CA ILE A 25 9.54 -8.47 8.47
C ILE A 25 10.76 -7.59 8.22
N LEU A 26 11.27 -6.87 9.24
CA LEU A 26 12.34 -5.87 9.11
C LEU A 26 13.73 -6.42 8.74
N THR A 27 13.89 -7.73 8.58
CA THR A 27 15.18 -8.35 8.19
C THR A 27 15.14 -9.03 6.81
N ALA A 28 14.04 -8.90 6.06
CA ALA A 28 13.91 -9.55 4.76
C ALA A 28 14.78 -8.87 3.71
N THR A 29 15.94 -9.44 3.43
CA THR A 29 16.73 -9.09 2.26
C THR A 29 16.08 -9.73 1.03
N ILE A 30 15.77 -8.92 0.01
CA ILE A 30 15.19 -9.43 -1.24
C ILE A 30 16.27 -10.17 -2.02
N ASP A 31 16.07 -11.46 -2.25
CA ASP A 31 16.98 -12.34 -2.97
C ASP A 31 16.74 -12.22 -4.49
N GLN A 32 17.49 -11.33 -5.12
CA GLN A 32 17.37 -11.06 -6.55
C GLN A 32 17.74 -12.28 -7.42
N GLU A 33 18.69 -13.11 -6.98
CA GLU A 33 19.12 -14.26 -7.75
C GLU A 33 18.01 -15.33 -7.80
N ARG A 34 17.35 -15.57 -6.66
CA ARG A 34 16.20 -16.49 -6.62
C ARG A 34 15.02 -15.96 -7.41
N ILE A 35 14.74 -14.65 -7.37
CA ILE A 35 13.69 -14.04 -8.19
C ILE A 35 14.03 -14.20 -9.67
N ALA A 36 15.26 -13.90 -10.09
CA ALA A 36 15.67 -14.04 -11.47
C ALA A 36 15.57 -15.50 -11.97
N ALA A 37 15.93 -16.49 -11.12
CA ALA A 37 15.75 -17.90 -11.44
C ALA A 37 14.25 -18.25 -11.62
N ALA A 38 13.38 -17.82 -10.72
CA ALA A 38 11.94 -18.07 -10.81
C ALA A 38 11.34 -17.43 -12.09
N VAL A 39 11.81 -16.24 -12.48
CA VAL A 39 11.36 -15.60 -13.73
C VAL A 39 11.78 -16.38 -14.97
N ARG A 40 12.98 -16.97 -15.00
CA ARG A 40 13.37 -17.88 -16.11
C ARG A 40 12.41 -19.06 -16.23
N GLU A 41 12.05 -19.67 -15.12
CA GLU A 41 11.07 -20.76 -15.10
C GLU A 41 9.68 -20.30 -15.59
N ILE A 42 9.24 -19.10 -15.21
CA ILE A 42 7.97 -18.56 -15.71
C ILE A 42 8.03 -18.38 -17.23
N ILE A 43 9.12 -17.81 -17.78
CA ILE A 43 9.30 -17.62 -19.21
C ILE A 43 9.25 -18.96 -19.95
N ALA A 44 9.95 -19.97 -19.46
CA ALA A 44 9.93 -21.31 -20.04
C ALA A 44 8.54 -21.97 -19.93
N ALA A 45 7.85 -21.81 -18.78
CA ALA A 45 6.55 -22.39 -18.53
C ALA A 45 5.42 -21.82 -19.42
N VAL A 46 5.55 -20.56 -19.88
CA VAL A 46 4.62 -19.99 -20.87
C VAL A 46 4.98 -20.34 -22.33
N GLY A 47 6.06 -21.12 -22.55
CA GLY A 47 6.47 -21.59 -23.86
C GLY A 47 7.41 -20.62 -24.61
N GLU A 48 8.05 -19.68 -23.92
CA GLU A 48 8.99 -18.72 -24.50
C GLU A 48 10.46 -19.11 -24.24
N ASP A 49 11.35 -18.65 -25.11
CA ASP A 49 12.80 -18.86 -24.97
C ASP A 49 13.42 -17.71 -24.15
N ALA A 50 13.84 -18.02 -22.94
CA ALA A 50 14.53 -17.08 -22.07
C ALA A 50 15.91 -16.61 -22.60
N GLY A 51 16.49 -17.35 -23.57
CA GLY A 51 17.78 -16.99 -24.19
C GLY A 51 17.68 -16.04 -25.36
N ARG A 52 16.49 -15.82 -25.93
CA ARG A 52 16.35 -14.88 -27.04
C ARG A 52 16.65 -13.44 -26.60
N GLU A 53 17.22 -12.64 -27.50
CA GLU A 53 17.73 -11.29 -27.23
C GLU A 53 16.78 -10.39 -26.42
N GLY A 54 15.49 -10.38 -26.75
CA GLY A 54 14.48 -9.57 -26.04
C GLY A 54 14.17 -10.01 -24.63
N LEU A 55 14.44 -11.29 -24.24
CA LEU A 55 14.14 -11.86 -22.93
C LEU A 55 15.37 -12.17 -22.07
N ALA A 56 16.57 -12.17 -22.65
CA ALA A 56 17.80 -12.57 -21.94
C ALA A 56 18.04 -11.77 -20.65
N GLU A 57 17.72 -10.47 -20.64
CA GLU A 57 17.86 -9.59 -19.48
C GLU A 57 16.59 -9.49 -18.61
N THR A 58 15.46 -10.03 -19.05
CA THR A 58 14.15 -9.91 -18.35
C THR A 58 14.20 -10.46 -16.94
N PRO A 59 14.82 -11.62 -16.64
CA PRO A 59 14.90 -12.14 -15.28
C PRO A 59 15.58 -11.16 -14.31
N ARG A 60 16.70 -10.55 -14.73
CA ARG A 60 17.44 -9.57 -13.93
C ARG A 60 16.62 -8.29 -13.72
N ARG A 61 15.98 -7.79 -14.79
CA ARG A 61 15.15 -6.57 -14.71
C ARG A 61 13.95 -6.74 -13.78
N ILE A 62 13.28 -7.90 -13.80
CA ILE A 62 12.16 -8.19 -12.89
C ILE A 62 12.65 -8.33 -11.45
N ALA A 63 13.79 -8.96 -11.22
CA ALA A 63 14.38 -9.04 -9.88
C ALA A 63 14.70 -7.66 -9.31
N GLN A 64 15.23 -6.76 -10.14
CA GLN A 64 15.49 -5.38 -9.77
C GLN A 64 14.19 -4.60 -9.50
N LEU A 65 13.19 -4.72 -10.37
CA LEU A 65 11.87 -4.15 -10.17
C LEU A 65 11.25 -4.57 -8.82
N TYR A 66 11.31 -5.86 -8.47
CA TYR A 66 10.77 -6.33 -7.21
C TYR A 66 11.57 -5.84 -6.00
N SER A 67 12.87 -5.60 -6.15
CA SER A 67 13.68 -4.95 -5.09
C SER A 67 13.21 -3.52 -4.82
N GLU A 68 12.80 -2.80 -5.86
CA GLU A 68 12.23 -1.46 -5.71
C GLU A 68 10.81 -1.51 -5.13
N MET A 69 9.94 -2.34 -5.72
CA MET A 69 8.53 -2.39 -5.35
C MET A 69 8.27 -3.01 -3.97
N PHE A 70 9.21 -3.75 -3.41
CA PHE A 70 9.12 -4.35 -2.09
C PHE A 70 10.12 -3.77 -1.07
N SER A 71 10.76 -2.65 -1.40
CA SER A 71 11.74 -1.99 -0.50
C SER A 71 11.15 -1.61 0.86
N GLY A 72 9.86 -1.31 0.92
CA GLY A 72 9.16 -0.96 2.14
C GLY A 72 9.04 -2.10 3.17
N LEU A 73 9.31 -3.36 2.79
CA LEU A 73 9.33 -4.49 3.73
C LEU A 73 10.42 -4.35 4.80
N ALA A 74 11.53 -3.69 4.46
CA ALA A 74 12.66 -3.47 5.38
C ALA A 74 12.59 -2.12 6.12
N GLU A 75 11.55 -1.33 5.92
CA GLU A 75 11.43 0.02 6.49
C GLU A 75 10.23 0.13 7.46
N ASP A 76 10.39 0.90 8.55
CA ASP A 76 9.31 1.26 9.46
C ASP A 76 8.83 2.69 9.18
N PRO A 77 7.56 2.91 8.78
CA PRO A 77 7.03 4.24 8.52
C PRO A 77 7.04 5.14 9.76
N ARG A 78 7.02 4.57 10.97
CA ARG A 78 7.05 5.31 12.23
C ARG A 78 8.38 6.03 12.45
N GLU A 79 9.50 5.44 12.03
CA GLU A 79 10.83 6.07 12.12
C GLU A 79 10.91 7.36 11.31
N VAL A 80 10.25 7.40 10.16
CA VAL A 80 10.20 8.59 9.32
C VAL A 80 9.28 9.64 9.92
N LEU A 81 8.12 9.25 10.43
CA LEU A 81 7.12 10.13 11.03
C LEU A 81 7.57 10.69 12.39
N SER A 82 8.39 9.96 13.16
CA SER A 82 8.91 10.42 14.46
C SER A 82 9.80 11.68 14.35
N LYS A 83 10.32 11.98 13.15
CA LYS A 83 11.06 13.23 12.86
C LYS A 83 10.08 14.41 12.77
N SER A 84 9.48 14.78 13.89
CA SER A 84 8.46 15.80 14.07
C SER A 84 9.00 16.97 14.89
N PHE A 85 8.27 18.08 14.87
CA PHE A 85 8.63 19.33 15.54
C PHE A 85 7.57 19.68 16.59
N GLU A 86 7.98 20.30 17.70
CA GLU A 86 7.03 20.92 18.63
C GLU A 86 6.42 22.17 17.99
N GLU A 87 5.10 22.25 17.98
CA GLU A 87 4.37 23.35 17.42
C GLU A 87 2.99 23.47 18.08
N SER A 88 2.56 24.69 18.31
CA SER A 88 1.27 24.98 18.98
C SER A 88 0.06 24.89 18.04
N HIS A 89 0.26 24.55 16.76
CA HIS A 89 -0.81 24.41 15.79
C HIS A 89 -1.80 23.31 16.20
N LYS A 90 -3.08 23.63 16.20
CA LYS A 90 -4.17 22.72 16.62
C LYS A 90 -5.19 22.46 15.52
N GLU A 91 -5.06 23.14 14.39
CA GLU A 91 -5.97 22.98 13.27
C GLU A 91 -5.57 21.75 12.42
N MET A 92 -6.49 21.31 11.61
CA MET A 92 -6.28 20.16 10.72
C MET A 92 -5.16 20.42 9.70
N VAL A 93 -4.23 19.51 9.59
CA VAL A 93 -3.19 19.49 8.55
C VAL A 93 -3.54 18.42 7.54
N ILE A 94 -3.55 18.76 6.25
CA ILE A 94 -3.86 17.82 5.16
C ILE A 94 -2.77 17.89 4.09
N LEU A 95 -2.27 16.72 3.71
CA LEU A 95 -1.49 16.52 2.49
C LEU A 95 -2.33 15.68 1.53
N LYS A 96 -2.70 16.24 0.39
CA LYS A 96 -3.55 15.57 -0.60
C LYS A 96 -2.81 15.32 -1.92
N ASN A 97 -3.40 14.44 -2.73
CA ASN A 97 -2.87 14.06 -4.05
C ASN A 97 -1.46 13.47 -3.97
N ILE A 98 -1.19 12.64 -2.95
CA ILE A 98 0.09 11.92 -2.84
C ILE A 98 0.04 10.74 -3.81
N PRO A 99 0.78 10.77 -4.92
CA PRO A 99 0.78 9.64 -5.85
C PRO A 99 1.49 8.45 -5.23
N PHE A 100 1.01 7.25 -5.51
CA PHE A 100 1.65 6.01 -5.07
C PHE A 100 1.48 4.89 -6.09
N TYR A 101 2.40 3.93 -6.05
CA TYR A 101 2.33 2.65 -6.74
C TYR A 101 2.49 1.52 -5.72
N SER A 102 1.68 0.48 -5.86
CA SER A 102 1.75 -0.71 -5.03
C SER A 102 1.49 -1.98 -5.84
N LEU A 103 1.76 -3.14 -5.28
CA LEU A 103 1.46 -4.43 -5.88
C LEU A 103 0.37 -5.15 -5.08
N CYS A 104 -0.72 -5.49 -5.76
CA CYS A 104 -1.80 -6.29 -5.19
C CYS A 104 -1.26 -7.66 -4.74
N GLU A 105 -1.43 -8.02 -3.48
CA GLU A 105 -0.89 -9.28 -2.93
C GLU A 105 -1.46 -10.55 -3.57
N HIS A 106 -2.66 -10.46 -4.19
CA HIS A 106 -3.31 -11.62 -4.79
C HIS A 106 -2.73 -12.01 -6.16
N HIS A 107 -2.21 -11.02 -6.91
CA HIS A 107 -1.79 -11.24 -8.30
C HIS A 107 -0.41 -10.67 -8.62
N PHE A 108 0.20 -9.92 -7.71
CA PHE A 108 1.41 -9.13 -7.94
C PHE A 108 1.30 -8.18 -9.15
N LEU A 109 0.06 -7.79 -9.49
CA LEU A 109 -0.21 -6.75 -10.47
C LEU A 109 -0.31 -5.39 -9.79
N PRO A 110 0.12 -4.32 -10.47
CA PRO A 110 0.07 -2.98 -9.90
C PRO A 110 -1.35 -2.50 -9.59
N PHE A 111 -1.47 -1.74 -8.52
CA PHE A 111 -2.51 -0.74 -8.35
C PHE A 111 -1.85 0.58 -8.00
N HIS A 112 -2.39 1.66 -8.47
CA HIS A 112 -1.81 2.99 -8.33
C HIS A 112 -2.90 4.04 -8.26
N GLY A 113 -2.57 5.17 -7.65
CA GLY A 113 -3.54 6.23 -7.48
C GLY A 113 -3.02 7.34 -6.59
N GLN A 114 -3.91 7.91 -5.79
CA GLN A 114 -3.61 9.03 -4.92
C GLN A 114 -4.08 8.75 -3.50
N ALA A 115 -3.24 9.11 -2.54
CA ALA A 115 -3.58 9.11 -1.12
C ALA A 115 -3.77 10.55 -0.62
N HIS A 116 -4.77 10.75 0.24
CA HIS A 116 -5.07 11.98 0.93
C HIS A 116 -4.97 11.69 2.42
N VAL A 117 -4.09 12.41 3.10
CA VAL A 117 -3.74 12.14 4.50
C VAL A 117 -3.98 13.40 5.31
N GLY A 118 -4.78 13.29 6.37
CA GLY A 118 -5.05 14.39 7.29
C GLY A 118 -4.84 13.98 8.75
N TYR A 119 -4.42 14.91 9.59
CA TYR A 119 -4.34 14.73 11.02
C TYR A 119 -4.61 16.05 11.75
N VAL A 120 -5.06 15.98 12.99
CA VAL A 120 -5.17 17.13 13.90
C VAL A 120 -4.05 17.02 14.92
N PRO A 121 -3.04 17.91 14.85
CA PRO A 121 -1.89 17.82 15.75
C PRO A 121 -2.27 18.08 17.21
N GLU A 122 -1.50 17.47 18.12
CA GLU A 122 -1.56 17.74 19.55
C GLU A 122 -0.15 18.02 20.09
N GLY A 123 0.32 19.26 19.82
CA GLY A 123 1.63 19.74 20.23
C GLY A 123 2.80 19.33 19.32
N ARG A 124 2.58 18.52 18.30
CA ARG A 124 3.64 18.13 17.35
C ARG A 124 3.12 18.09 15.91
N ILE A 125 3.92 18.61 14.99
CA ILE A 125 3.70 18.52 13.54
C ILE A 125 4.84 17.75 12.87
N VAL A 126 4.55 17.15 11.73
CA VAL A 126 5.53 16.42 10.92
C VAL A 126 5.73 17.10 9.57
N GLY A 127 6.96 17.08 9.06
CA GLY A 127 7.24 17.62 7.73
C GLY A 127 6.46 16.86 6.64
N VAL A 128 5.88 17.60 5.70
CA VAL A 128 5.02 17.05 4.62
C VAL A 128 5.69 15.92 3.83
N SER A 129 7.01 16.02 3.60
CA SER A 129 7.79 14.97 2.93
C SER A 129 7.85 13.65 3.71
N LYS A 130 7.66 13.68 5.02
CA LYS A 130 7.67 12.50 5.87
C LYS A 130 6.35 11.72 5.76
N ILE A 131 5.23 12.44 5.59
CA ILE A 131 3.93 11.84 5.32
C ILE A 131 3.97 11.12 3.97
N ALA A 132 4.45 11.79 2.91
CA ALA A 132 4.59 11.16 1.60
C ALA A 132 5.51 9.92 1.64
N ARG A 133 6.65 10.01 2.35
CA ARG A 133 7.56 8.87 2.52
C ARG A 133 6.91 7.71 3.29
N ALA A 134 6.11 7.97 4.31
CA ALA A 134 5.39 6.91 5.03
C ALA A 134 4.36 6.20 4.14
N VAL A 135 3.69 6.93 3.24
CA VAL A 135 2.83 6.33 2.21
C VAL A 135 3.63 5.43 1.29
N ASP A 136 4.79 5.88 0.79
CA ASP A 136 5.66 5.07 -0.07
C ASP A 136 6.14 3.78 0.62
N ILE A 137 6.61 3.87 1.87
CA ILE A 137 7.08 2.72 2.64
C ILE A 137 5.98 1.66 2.77
N LEU A 138 4.76 2.08 3.05
CA LEU A 138 3.62 1.17 3.22
C LEU A 138 3.09 0.65 1.88
N ALA A 139 3.17 1.45 0.81
CA ALA A 139 2.75 1.05 -0.53
C ALA A 139 3.74 0.05 -1.17
N ARG A 140 5.04 0.16 -0.88
CA ARG A 140 6.09 -0.72 -1.41
C ARG A 140 6.20 -2.06 -0.69
N ARG A 141 5.06 -2.75 -0.61
CA ARG A 141 4.86 -4.08 0.00
C ARG A 141 3.82 -4.83 -0.81
N PRO A 142 3.70 -6.17 -0.72
CA PRO A 142 2.49 -6.85 -1.16
C PRO A 142 1.29 -6.32 -0.36
N GLN A 143 0.30 -5.70 -1.03
CA GLN A 143 -0.75 -4.94 -0.33
C GLN A 143 -2.18 -5.25 -0.80
N MET A 144 -3.12 -4.90 0.07
CA MET A 144 -4.51 -4.60 -0.26
C MET A 144 -4.76 -3.11 0.03
N GLN A 145 -5.57 -2.45 -0.77
CA GLN A 145 -5.82 -1.01 -0.61
C GLN A 145 -6.43 -0.68 0.75
N GLU A 146 -7.33 -1.52 1.26
CA GLU A 146 -7.96 -1.38 2.58
C GLU A 146 -6.92 -1.42 3.71
N ARG A 147 -5.98 -2.35 3.61
CA ARG A 147 -4.88 -2.49 4.59
C ARG A 147 -3.94 -1.30 4.52
N LEU A 148 -3.54 -0.89 3.32
CA LEU A 148 -2.68 0.28 3.11
C LEU A 148 -3.30 1.52 3.74
N THR A 149 -4.59 1.77 3.48
CA THR A 149 -5.33 2.91 4.02
C THR A 149 -5.35 2.90 5.55
N GLY A 150 -5.61 1.74 6.15
CA GLY A 150 -5.60 1.56 7.60
C GLY A 150 -4.23 1.79 8.21
N GLN A 151 -3.20 1.16 7.63
CA GLN A 151 -1.83 1.24 8.13
C GLN A 151 -1.24 2.66 8.08
N ILE A 152 -1.58 3.47 7.08
CA ILE A 152 -1.15 4.87 7.03
C ILE A 152 -1.76 5.65 8.21
N ALA A 153 -3.06 5.45 8.48
CA ALA A 153 -3.73 6.12 9.59
C ALA A 153 -3.16 5.67 10.95
N ASP A 154 -2.88 4.38 11.11
CA ASP A 154 -2.33 3.81 12.35
C ASP A 154 -0.89 4.30 12.59
N ALA A 155 -0.05 4.35 11.56
CA ALA A 155 1.32 4.85 11.66
C ALA A 155 1.36 6.33 12.13
N LEU A 156 0.44 7.18 11.65
CA LEU A 156 0.33 8.56 12.12
C LEU A 156 -0.08 8.63 13.60
N MET A 157 -1.06 7.82 14.01
CA MET A 157 -1.49 7.77 15.41
C MET A 157 -0.37 7.31 16.34
N GLU A 158 0.38 6.28 15.95
CA GLU A 158 1.46 5.72 16.75
C GLU A 158 2.68 6.66 16.84
N ALA A 159 3.04 7.34 15.75
CA ALA A 159 4.25 8.16 15.70
C ALA A 159 4.07 9.58 16.26
N LEU A 160 2.89 10.18 16.09
CA LEU A 160 2.64 11.59 16.43
C LEU A 160 1.71 11.78 17.62
N SER A 161 0.95 10.75 18.01
CA SER A 161 -0.11 10.83 19.01
C SER A 161 -1.06 12.03 18.82
N PRO A 162 -1.58 12.27 17.58
CA PRO A 162 -2.45 13.39 17.32
C PRO A 162 -3.84 13.15 17.93
N ASP A 163 -4.69 14.20 18.01
CA ASP A 163 -6.10 13.99 18.39
C ASP A 163 -6.82 13.00 17.46
N GLY A 164 -6.40 12.96 16.19
CA GLY A 164 -6.89 11.97 15.22
C GLY A 164 -6.18 12.04 13.88
N ALA A 165 -6.42 11.00 13.07
CA ALA A 165 -5.94 10.91 11.70
C ALA A 165 -7.05 10.40 10.75
N ALA A 166 -6.99 10.82 9.50
CA ALA A 166 -7.87 10.36 8.43
C ALA A 166 -7.07 10.14 7.14
N VAL A 167 -7.42 9.09 6.42
CA VAL A 167 -6.82 8.76 5.13
C VAL A 167 -7.92 8.39 4.15
N VAL A 168 -7.83 8.89 2.93
CA VAL A 168 -8.61 8.44 1.77
C VAL A 168 -7.64 8.04 0.67
N ILE A 169 -7.89 6.92 0.03
CA ILE A 169 -7.11 6.44 -1.12
C ILE A 169 -8.07 6.17 -2.28
N GLU A 170 -7.73 6.69 -3.44
CA GLU A 170 -8.38 6.42 -4.72
C GLU A 170 -7.38 5.77 -5.66
N ALA A 171 -7.69 4.57 -6.19
CA ALA A 171 -6.75 3.85 -7.04
C ALA A 171 -7.43 3.00 -8.12
N GLU A 172 -6.76 2.87 -9.25
CA GLU A 172 -7.06 1.88 -10.28
C GLU A 172 -6.24 0.61 -10.02
N HIS A 173 -6.90 -0.54 -10.21
CA HIS A 173 -6.31 -1.86 -10.00
C HIS A 173 -6.15 -2.60 -11.34
N LEU A 174 -4.91 -2.86 -11.78
CA LEU A 174 -4.68 -3.63 -13.00
C LEU A 174 -5.20 -5.06 -12.91
N CYS A 175 -5.27 -5.65 -11.73
CA CYS A 175 -5.88 -6.97 -11.55
C CYS A 175 -7.40 -6.99 -11.83
N LEU A 176 -8.07 -5.83 -11.81
CA LEU A 176 -9.47 -5.62 -12.16
C LEU A 176 -9.63 -5.16 -13.61
N SER A 177 -8.76 -4.24 -14.08
CA SER A 177 -8.93 -3.56 -15.37
C SER A 177 -8.43 -4.39 -16.55
N MET A 178 -7.24 -5.04 -16.46
CA MET A 178 -6.61 -5.70 -17.60
C MET A 178 -6.99 -7.17 -17.78
N ARG A 179 -7.54 -7.81 -16.77
CA ARG A 179 -7.90 -9.23 -16.76
C ARG A 179 -9.13 -9.50 -15.87
N GLY A 180 -9.63 -10.74 -15.83
CA GLY A 180 -10.77 -11.14 -15.01
C GLY A 180 -12.03 -10.35 -15.37
N ALA A 181 -12.46 -9.44 -14.49
CA ALA A 181 -13.67 -8.65 -14.70
C ALA A 181 -13.57 -7.60 -15.81
N GLN A 182 -12.36 -7.22 -16.22
CA GLN A 182 -12.07 -6.28 -17.32
C GLN A 182 -12.86 -4.97 -17.22
N LYS A 183 -12.64 -4.21 -16.16
CA LYS A 183 -13.29 -2.92 -15.89
C LYS A 183 -12.27 -1.76 -15.89
N PRO A 184 -11.72 -1.38 -17.07
CA PRO A 184 -10.81 -0.23 -17.16
C PRO A 184 -11.54 1.06 -16.72
N GLY A 185 -10.81 1.93 -16.01
CA GLY A 185 -11.36 3.18 -15.49
C GLY A 185 -12.18 3.04 -14.20
N ALA A 186 -12.41 1.82 -13.71
CA ALA A 186 -13.00 1.64 -12.38
C ALA A 186 -12.01 2.06 -11.30
N VAL A 187 -12.39 3.00 -10.45
CA VAL A 187 -11.60 3.51 -9.33
C VAL A 187 -12.16 2.95 -8.02
N MET A 188 -11.29 2.32 -7.25
CA MET A 188 -11.61 1.89 -5.88
C MET A 188 -11.30 3.02 -4.91
N VAL A 189 -12.24 3.35 -4.02
CA VAL A 189 -12.05 4.35 -2.97
C VAL A 189 -12.14 3.66 -1.61
N THR A 190 -11.11 3.89 -0.78
CA THR A 190 -11.08 3.40 0.60
C THR A 190 -10.81 4.55 1.56
N SER A 191 -11.33 4.45 2.79
CA SER A 191 -11.11 5.45 3.82
C SER A 191 -10.84 4.80 5.18
N ALA A 192 -9.98 5.45 5.98
CA ALA A 192 -9.72 5.10 7.36
C ALA A 192 -9.74 6.36 8.23
N THR A 193 -10.39 6.28 9.39
CA THR A 193 -10.43 7.37 10.38
C THR A 193 -10.03 6.85 11.75
N ARG A 194 -9.28 7.67 12.51
CA ARG A 194 -8.85 7.38 13.88
C ARG A 194 -9.10 8.60 14.78
N GLY A 195 -9.18 8.34 16.08
CA GLY A 195 -9.29 9.41 17.08
C GLY A 195 -10.47 10.36 16.83
N GLY A 196 -10.19 11.67 16.81
CA GLY A 196 -11.17 12.74 16.61
C GLY A 196 -11.97 12.64 15.32
N PHE A 197 -11.37 12.22 14.21
CA PHE A 197 -12.08 12.02 12.95
C PHE A 197 -13.14 10.91 13.03
N ARG A 198 -12.92 9.90 13.85
CA ARG A 198 -13.90 8.84 14.06
C ARG A 198 -15.02 9.27 15.00
N ARG A 199 -14.67 10.03 16.06
CA ARG A 199 -15.64 10.45 17.09
C ARG A 199 -16.50 11.63 16.66
N ARG A 200 -15.95 12.58 15.88
CA ARG A 200 -16.60 13.84 15.49
C ARG A 200 -16.93 13.84 14.01
N GLY A 201 -18.22 13.75 13.68
CA GLY A 201 -18.70 13.79 12.29
C GLY A 201 -18.32 15.09 11.56
N VAL A 202 -18.33 16.22 12.25
CA VAL A 202 -17.95 17.54 11.69
C VAL A 202 -16.51 17.54 11.21
N THR A 203 -15.55 17.08 12.02
CA THR A 203 -14.12 16.97 11.65
C THR A 203 -13.91 16.08 10.43
N ARG A 204 -14.65 14.95 10.39
CA ARG A 204 -14.60 14.06 9.22
C ARG A 204 -15.18 14.71 7.96
N SER A 205 -16.31 15.43 8.09
CA SER A 205 -16.93 16.11 6.96
C SER A 205 -16.06 17.23 6.41
N GLU A 206 -15.41 18.00 7.28
CA GLU A 206 -14.45 19.03 6.91
C GLU A 206 -13.27 18.43 6.12
N PHE A 207 -12.68 17.34 6.61
CA PHE A 207 -11.61 16.63 5.89
C PHE A 207 -12.05 16.23 4.49
N LEU A 208 -13.22 15.60 4.36
CA LEU A 208 -13.72 15.14 3.06
C LEU A 208 -14.01 16.32 2.12
N ALA A 209 -14.55 17.43 2.63
CA ALA A 209 -14.77 18.64 1.85
C ALA A 209 -13.45 19.22 1.30
N LEU A 210 -12.42 19.34 2.15
CA LEU A 210 -11.11 19.85 1.77
C LEU A 210 -10.39 18.93 0.77
N VAL A 211 -10.52 17.62 0.92
CA VAL A 211 -9.98 16.63 -0.04
C VAL A 211 -10.67 16.79 -1.39
N GLN A 212 -12.00 16.93 -1.44
CA GLN A 212 -12.78 17.07 -2.67
C GLN A 212 -12.70 18.46 -3.30
N GLY A 213 -12.10 19.45 -2.62
CA GLY A 213 -11.98 20.82 -3.11
C GLY A 213 -13.30 21.61 -3.06
N ARG A 214 -14.14 21.31 -2.08
CA ARG A 214 -15.43 21.96 -1.82
C ARG A 214 -15.36 22.87 -0.61
#